data_86a89e8c136caba8b4db51e0132ebacd
#
_entry.id   86a89e8c136caba8b4db51e0132ebacd
#
_cell.length_a   1.000
_cell.length_b   1.000
_cell.length_c   1.000
_cell.angle_alpha   90.00
_cell.angle_beta   90.00
_cell.angle_gamma   90.00
#
_symmetry.space_group_name_H-M   'P 1'
#
loop_
_entity.id
_entity.type
_entity.pdbx_description
1 polymer ?
#
loop_
_entity_poly.entity_id
_entity_poly.type
_entity_poly.pdbx_seq_one_letter_code
_entity_poly.pdbx_strand_id
1 'polypeptide(L)'
;MKLIAHRGNIVGPNPLEENKLEYIEAAIAGGYDVEIDVRCEDHQFYLGHDEPQYYVPMTWLVKRKDKLWIHCKDFKSLNIFSNSPIDFNFFWHENDKYTLTSKGYIWTYPGQSYCSNSVIVMPEVFDLQNTQNNDKISYNKKSFAICSDYVGKMI
;
A
#
# COMPACT_ATOMS: atom_id res chain seq x y z
N MET A 1 4.53 13.52 -7.61
CA MET A 1 3.74 12.80 -6.60
C MET A 1 3.68 11.35 -7.01
N LYS A 2 3.93 10.40 -6.11
CA LYS A 2 3.80 8.97 -6.38
C LYS A 2 2.34 8.51 -6.22
N LEU A 3 1.94 7.53 -7.02
CA LEU A 3 0.66 6.84 -6.88
C LEU A 3 0.91 5.40 -6.44
N ILE A 4 0.24 4.99 -5.38
CA ILE A 4 0.39 3.69 -4.73
C ILE A 4 -0.97 2.97 -4.84
N ALA A 5 -1.00 1.87 -5.58
CA ALA A 5 -2.19 1.02 -5.69
C ALA A 5 -2.38 0.25 -4.37
N HIS A 6 -3.47 0.52 -3.65
CA HIS A 6 -3.82 -0.19 -2.43
C HIS A 6 -4.15 -1.65 -2.75
N ARG A 7 -3.37 -2.60 -2.24
CA ARG A 7 -3.50 -4.05 -2.51
C ARG A 7 -3.51 -4.44 -4.00
N GLY A 8 -2.97 -3.56 -4.88
CA GLY A 8 -3.00 -3.73 -6.33
C GLY A 8 -4.20 -3.11 -7.05
N ASN A 9 -5.14 -2.50 -6.35
CA ASN A 9 -6.31 -1.85 -6.92
C ASN A 9 -5.94 -0.61 -7.76
N ILE A 10 -6.51 -0.50 -8.95
CA ILE A 10 -6.27 0.61 -9.89
C ILE A 10 -7.55 1.39 -10.17
N VAL A 11 -8.65 0.69 -10.40
CA VAL A 11 -9.91 1.30 -10.86
C VAL A 11 -11.07 1.17 -9.86
N GLY A 12 -10.78 0.62 -8.69
CA GLY A 12 -11.70 0.40 -7.59
C GLY A 12 -11.35 -0.86 -6.80
N PRO A 13 -11.91 -1.05 -5.60
CA PRO A 13 -11.68 -2.24 -4.78
C PRO A 13 -12.13 -3.51 -5.50
N ASN A 14 -11.29 -4.53 -5.46
CA ASN A 14 -11.60 -5.86 -5.98
C ASN A 14 -11.17 -6.94 -4.98
N PRO A 15 -12.00 -7.24 -3.96
CA PRO A 15 -11.65 -8.15 -2.87
C PRO A 15 -11.24 -9.55 -3.33
N LEU A 16 -11.65 -9.98 -4.52
CA LEU A 16 -11.29 -11.29 -5.07
C LEU A 16 -9.87 -11.33 -5.66
N GLU A 17 -9.30 -10.17 -5.97
CA GLU A 17 -7.98 -10.06 -6.60
C GLU A 17 -6.93 -9.38 -5.68
N GLU A 18 -7.37 -8.63 -4.68
CA GLU A 18 -6.50 -7.93 -3.73
C GLU A 18 -5.41 -8.84 -3.17
N ASN A 19 -4.18 -8.33 -3.11
CA ASN A 19 -3.01 -9.05 -2.62
C ASN A 19 -2.58 -10.29 -3.44
N LYS A 20 -3.19 -10.62 -4.57
CA LYS A 20 -2.66 -11.64 -5.49
C LYS A 20 -1.40 -11.14 -6.19
N LEU A 21 -0.42 -12.01 -6.38
CA LEU A 21 0.86 -11.63 -7.00
C LEU A 21 0.64 -11.08 -8.43
N GLU A 22 -0.20 -11.71 -9.23
CA GLU A 22 -0.50 -11.29 -10.60
C GLU A 22 -1.18 -9.93 -10.64
N TYR A 23 -2.04 -9.64 -9.66
CA TYR A 23 -2.74 -8.36 -9.56
C TYR A 23 -1.78 -7.22 -9.18
N ILE A 24 -0.86 -7.49 -8.25
CA ILE A 24 0.23 -6.57 -7.88
C ILE A 24 1.16 -6.32 -9.07
N GLU A 25 1.54 -7.38 -9.81
CA GLU A 25 2.38 -7.25 -11.01
C GLU A 25 1.73 -6.38 -12.08
N ALA A 26 0.42 -6.53 -12.29
CA ALA A 26 -0.32 -5.70 -13.23
C ALA A 26 -0.27 -4.20 -12.82
N ALA A 27 -0.42 -3.90 -11.53
CA ALA A 27 -0.32 -2.54 -11.03
C ALA A 27 1.10 -1.96 -11.20
N ILE A 28 2.15 -2.76 -10.91
CA ILE A 28 3.55 -2.37 -11.12
C ILE A 28 3.83 -2.12 -12.61
N ALA A 29 3.35 -3.00 -13.50
CA ALA A 29 3.48 -2.84 -14.95
C ALA A 29 2.74 -1.59 -15.46
N GLY A 30 1.65 -1.19 -14.80
CA GLY A 30 0.94 0.06 -15.03
C GLY A 30 1.67 1.32 -14.55
N GLY A 31 2.86 1.17 -13.93
CA GLY A 31 3.70 2.28 -13.48
C GLY A 31 3.47 2.70 -12.02
N TYR A 32 2.60 2.03 -11.28
CA TYR A 32 2.29 2.34 -9.88
C TYR A 32 3.30 1.71 -8.92
N ASP A 33 3.46 2.30 -7.74
CA ASP A 33 3.93 1.58 -6.56
C ASP A 33 2.72 0.81 -5.99
N VAL A 34 2.95 -0.16 -5.11
CA VAL A 34 1.85 -0.98 -4.56
C VAL A 34 2.01 -1.15 -3.05
N GLU A 35 0.94 -0.90 -2.32
CA GLU A 35 0.83 -1.31 -0.92
C GLU A 35 0.35 -2.77 -0.88
N ILE A 36 0.98 -3.55 0.00
CA ILE A 36 0.68 -4.98 0.19
C ILE A 36 0.59 -5.33 1.68
N ASP A 37 -0.38 -6.18 2.03
CA ASP A 37 -0.53 -6.71 3.38
C ASP A 37 0.30 -7.99 3.55
N VAL A 38 1.32 -7.98 4.42
CA VAL A 38 2.23 -9.12 4.61
C VAL A 38 2.08 -9.74 5.99
N ARG A 39 1.98 -11.07 6.00
CA ARG A 39 1.94 -11.92 7.19
C ARG A 39 3.07 -12.95 7.14
N CYS A 40 3.45 -13.48 8.30
CA CYS A 40 4.44 -14.54 8.41
C CYS A 40 3.88 -15.72 9.21
N GLU A 41 3.76 -16.88 8.56
CA GLU A 41 3.35 -18.13 9.18
C GLU A 41 4.39 -19.22 8.86
N ASP A 42 4.81 -19.99 9.85
CA ASP A 42 5.81 -21.06 9.73
C ASP A 42 7.09 -20.65 8.95
N HIS A 43 7.58 -19.43 9.25
CA HIS A 43 8.75 -18.82 8.60
C HIS A 43 8.60 -18.54 7.11
N GLN A 44 7.36 -18.57 6.59
CA GLN A 44 7.03 -18.21 5.21
C GLN A 44 6.19 -16.95 5.18
N PHE A 45 6.34 -16.17 4.11
CA PHE A 45 5.51 -14.99 3.91
C PHE A 45 4.28 -15.30 3.09
N TYR A 46 3.20 -14.64 3.48
CA TYR A 46 1.91 -14.66 2.78
C TYR A 46 1.38 -13.25 2.63
N LEU A 47 0.68 -13.00 1.55
CA LEU A 47 -0.11 -11.79 1.37
C LEU A 47 -1.55 -12.05 1.79
N GLY A 48 -2.19 -11.04 2.41
CA GLY A 48 -3.59 -11.08 2.83
C GLY A 48 -3.87 -10.15 4.00
N HIS A 49 -4.97 -9.41 3.90
CA HIS A 49 -5.35 -8.41 4.90
C HIS A 49 -5.77 -9.04 6.24
N ASP A 50 -6.71 -9.97 6.22
CA ASP A 50 -7.29 -10.55 7.44
C ASP A 50 -6.61 -11.86 7.85
N GLU A 51 -6.15 -12.64 6.87
CA GLU A 51 -5.52 -13.94 7.05
C GLU A 51 -4.41 -14.17 6.00
N PRO A 52 -3.49 -15.13 6.23
CA PRO A 52 -2.50 -15.55 5.22
C PRO A 52 -3.22 -16.22 4.05
N GLN A 53 -3.20 -15.61 2.86
CA GLN A 53 -3.93 -16.12 1.69
C GLN A 53 -2.99 -16.60 0.59
N TYR A 54 -2.03 -15.78 0.18
CA TYR A 54 -1.20 -16.04 -1.00
C TYR A 54 0.26 -16.13 -0.59
N TYR A 55 0.87 -17.31 -0.76
CA TYR A 55 2.29 -17.47 -0.53
C TYR A 55 3.12 -16.52 -1.39
N VAL A 56 4.10 -15.84 -0.79
CA VAL A 56 5.02 -14.96 -1.49
C VAL A 56 6.47 -15.30 -1.14
N PRO A 57 7.32 -15.66 -2.13
CA PRO A 57 8.74 -15.90 -1.87
C PRO A 57 9.47 -14.61 -1.47
N MET A 58 10.41 -14.68 -0.55
CA MET A 58 11.29 -13.55 -0.19
C MET A 58 12.00 -12.98 -1.45
N THR A 59 12.41 -13.81 -2.36
CA THR A 59 13.06 -13.39 -3.62
C THR A 59 12.15 -12.52 -4.49
N TRP A 60 10.83 -12.74 -4.46
CA TRP A 60 9.87 -11.91 -5.16
C TRP A 60 9.77 -10.53 -4.51
N LEU A 61 9.70 -10.48 -3.17
CA LEU A 61 9.68 -9.22 -2.41
C LEU A 61 10.95 -8.40 -2.67
N VAL A 62 12.12 -9.04 -2.62
CA VAL A 62 13.42 -8.39 -2.88
C VAL A 62 13.48 -7.77 -4.26
N LYS A 63 13.05 -8.50 -5.30
CA LYS A 63 13.06 -7.99 -6.69
C LYS A 63 12.19 -6.76 -6.89
N ARG A 64 11.18 -6.56 -6.04
CA ARG A 64 10.19 -5.48 -6.17
C ARG A 64 10.23 -4.46 -5.04
N LYS A 65 11.20 -4.57 -4.14
CA LYS A 65 11.29 -3.75 -2.91
C LYS A 65 11.15 -2.25 -3.13
N ASP A 66 11.60 -1.74 -4.29
CA ASP A 66 11.55 -0.31 -4.62
C ASP A 66 10.16 0.15 -5.09
N LYS A 67 9.25 -0.78 -5.31
CA LYS A 67 7.85 -0.57 -5.69
C LYS A 67 6.85 -0.93 -4.60
N LEU A 68 7.31 -1.62 -3.55
CA LEU A 68 6.43 -2.13 -2.50
C LEU A 68 6.42 -1.23 -1.27
N TRP A 69 5.21 -1.06 -0.74
CA TRP A 69 4.92 -0.45 0.55
C TRP A 69 4.32 -1.54 1.43
N ILE A 70 5.13 -2.09 2.34
CA ILE A 70 4.81 -3.33 3.05
C ILE A 70 4.10 -3.00 4.36
N HIS A 71 2.80 -3.29 4.41
CA HIS A 71 2.01 -3.26 5.64
C HIS A 71 2.18 -4.59 6.38
N CYS A 72 2.95 -4.58 7.47
CA CYS A 72 3.10 -5.75 8.32
C CYS A 72 1.82 -5.99 9.12
N LYS A 73 1.19 -7.14 8.97
CA LYS A 73 -0.09 -7.49 9.60
C LYS A 73 0.06 -8.36 10.84
N ASP A 74 1.28 -8.80 11.16
CA ASP A 74 1.59 -9.53 12.37
C ASP A 74 3.00 -9.20 12.91
N PHE A 75 3.22 -9.49 14.18
CA PHE A 75 4.50 -9.22 14.83
C PHE A 75 5.67 -9.99 14.18
N LYS A 76 5.42 -11.20 13.65
CA LYS A 76 6.47 -12.01 13.03
C LYS A 76 7.01 -11.35 11.77
N SER A 77 6.14 -10.89 10.87
CA SER A 77 6.55 -10.15 9.66
C SER A 77 7.26 -8.85 10.02
N LEU A 78 6.71 -8.06 10.96
CA LEU A 78 7.33 -6.83 11.43
C LEU A 78 8.74 -7.07 11.98
N ASN A 79 8.92 -8.09 12.82
CA ASN A 79 10.22 -8.46 13.38
C ASN A 79 11.23 -8.85 12.29
N ILE A 80 10.81 -9.63 11.28
CA ILE A 80 11.71 -10.04 10.20
C ILE A 80 12.14 -8.83 9.36
N PHE A 81 11.21 -7.98 8.93
CA PHE A 81 11.55 -6.80 8.14
C PHE A 81 12.40 -5.80 8.91
N SER A 82 12.14 -5.59 10.21
CA SER A 82 12.92 -4.66 11.04
C SER A 82 14.36 -5.10 11.27
N ASN A 83 14.65 -6.40 11.22
CA ASN A 83 15.99 -6.96 11.35
C ASN A 83 16.64 -7.32 9.99
N SER A 84 15.95 -7.07 8.88
CA SER A 84 16.46 -7.36 7.54
C SER A 84 17.58 -6.41 7.14
N PRO A 85 18.70 -6.90 6.56
CA PRO A 85 19.70 -6.02 5.96
C PRO A 85 19.23 -5.43 4.62
N ILE A 86 18.11 -5.90 4.08
CA ILE A 86 17.51 -5.41 2.84
C ILE A 86 16.68 -4.18 3.14
N ASP A 87 16.90 -3.12 2.38
CA ASP A 87 16.22 -1.84 2.53
C ASP A 87 14.77 -1.89 1.98
N PHE A 88 13.89 -2.56 2.73
CA PHE A 88 12.46 -2.56 2.47
C PHE A 88 11.79 -1.30 3.01
N ASN A 89 10.69 -0.87 2.38
CA ASN A 89 9.80 0.14 2.91
C ASN A 89 8.60 -0.55 3.58
N PHE A 90 8.60 -0.64 4.90
CA PHE A 90 7.58 -1.33 5.67
C PHE A 90 7.04 -0.46 6.81
N PHE A 91 5.88 -0.81 7.33
CA PHE A 91 5.24 -0.13 8.45
C PHE A 91 4.24 -1.06 9.15
N TRP A 92 3.88 -0.68 10.37
CA TRP A 92 2.79 -1.24 11.15
C TRP A 92 1.71 -0.18 11.30
N HIS A 93 0.45 -0.54 11.10
CA HIS A 93 -0.69 0.36 11.26
C HIS A 93 -1.94 -0.44 11.65
N GLU A 94 -2.70 0.07 12.63
CA GLU A 94 -3.99 -0.46 13.04
C GLU A 94 -5.06 0.64 12.96
N ASN A 95 -5.29 1.35 14.05
CA ASN A 95 -6.30 2.42 14.14
C ASN A 95 -5.67 3.81 14.35
N ASP A 96 -4.40 3.94 14.09
CA ASP A 96 -3.64 5.16 14.30
C ASP A 96 -3.99 6.21 13.24
N LYS A 97 -3.97 7.48 13.65
CA LYS A 97 -4.12 8.60 12.72
C LYS A 97 -2.92 8.74 11.80
N TYR A 98 -1.75 8.37 12.30
CA TYR A 98 -0.48 8.45 11.61
C TYR A 98 0.44 7.31 12.04
N THR A 99 1.24 6.81 11.11
CA THR A 99 2.39 5.95 11.41
C THR A 99 3.58 6.32 10.52
N LEU A 100 4.79 5.96 10.94
CA LEU A 100 5.99 6.14 10.12
C LEU A 100 6.31 4.83 9.40
N THR A 101 6.65 4.93 8.12
CA THR A 101 7.30 3.82 7.43
C THR A 101 8.78 3.76 7.82
N SER A 102 9.42 2.61 7.62
CA SER A 102 10.84 2.41 7.87
C SER A 102 11.74 3.40 7.08
N LYS A 103 11.24 3.96 6.00
CA LYS A 103 11.92 5.00 5.20
C LYS A 103 11.54 6.43 5.59
N GLY A 104 10.80 6.61 6.69
CA GLY A 104 10.48 7.92 7.27
C GLY A 104 9.33 8.66 6.60
N TYR A 105 8.53 8.02 5.75
CA TYR A 105 7.31 8.62 5.23
C TYR A 105 6.18 8.52 6.27
N ILE A 106 5.30 9.52 6.29
CA ILE A 106 4.15 9.55 7.19
C ILE A 106 2.94 8.93 6.48
N TRP A 107 2.57 7.73 6.88
CA TRP A 107 1.35 7.05 6.44
C TRP A 107 0.17 7.70 7.15
N THR A 108 -0.65 8.45 6.41
CA THR A 108 -1.65 9.36 6.96
C THR A 108 -3.04 8.78 6.76
N TYR A 109 -3.72 8.47 7.87
CA TYR A 109 -5.08 7.93 7.87
C TYR A 109 -6.07 8.87 7.13
N PRO A 110 -7.11 8.34 6.48
CA PRO A 110 -8.10 9.15 5.77
C PRO A 110 -8.65 10.32 6.59
N GLY A 111 -8.76 11.50 5.97
CA GLY A 111 -9.30 12.71 6.59
C GLY A 111 -8.38 13.46 7.55
N GLN A 112 -7.14 12.99 7.76
CA GLN A 112 -6.19 13.66 8.63
C GLN A 112 -5.37 14.72 7.89
N SER A 113 -4.83 15.69 8.62
CA SER A 113 -3.90 16.69 8.08
C SER A 113 -2.63 16.02 7.58
N TYR A 114 -2.05 16.54 6.50
CA TYR A 114 -0.87 15.98 5.85
C TYR A 114 0.18 17.05 5.51
N CYS A 115 1.39 16.63 5.24
CA CYS A 115 2.51 17.46 4.81
C CYS A 115 3.20 16.89 3.56
N SER A 116 4.26 17.53 3.12
CA SER A 116 5.02 17.13 1.91
C SER A 116 5.66 15.73 2.01
N ASN A 117 5.81 15.17 3.21
CA ASN A 117 6.36 13.83 3.44
C ASN A 117 5.26 12.79 3.75
N SER A 118 4.00 13.15 3.59
CA SER A 118 2.86 12.25 3.84
C SER A 118 2.52 11.42 2.63
N VAL A 119 2.08 10.18 2.90
CA VAL A 119 1.27 9.36 2.02
C VAL A 119 -0.18 9.53 2.46
N ILE A 120 -1.02 10.12 1.62
CA ILE A 120 -2.46 10.26 1.89
C ILE A 120 -3.11 8.93 1.54
N VAL A 121 -3.78 8.32 2.52
CA VAL A 121 -4.37 6.99 2.37
C VAL A 121 -5.87 7.11 2.13
N MET A 122 -6.40 6.39 1.13
CA MET A 122 -7.82 6.24 0.82
C MET A 122 -8.60 7.58 0.85
N PRO A 123 -8.14 8.63 0.16
CA PRO A 123 -8.82 9.92 0.16
C PRO A 123 -10.25 9.82 -0.36
N GLU A 124 -10.54 8.85 -1.21
CA GLU A 124 -11.88 8.55 -1.74
C GLU A 124 -12.93 8.25 -0.65
N VAL A 125 -12.52 7.81 0.53
CA VAL A 125 -13.46 7.57 1.66
C VAL A 125 -14.19 8.84 2.07
N PHE A 126 -13.57 10.02 1.87
CA PHE A 126 -14.17 11.32 2.19
C PHE A 126 -14.72 12.05 0.96
N ASP A 127 -14.36 11.60 -0.25
CA ASP A 127 -14.79 12.21 -1.51
C ASP A 127 -15.56 11.22 -2.39
N LEU A 128 -16.46 10.45 -1.78
CA LEU A 128 -17.26 9.43 -2.44
C LEU A 128 -18.11 9.97 -3.61
N GLN A 129 -18.47 11.25 -3.60
CA GLN A 129 -19.26 11.85 -4.68
C GLN A 129 -18.46 11.98 -5.97
N ASN A 130 -17.15 12.20 -5.88
CA ASN A 130 -16.25 12.31 -7.04
C ASN A 130 -15.80 10.93 -7.58
N THR A 131 -15.84 9.87 -6.78
CA THR A 131 -15.43 8.52 -7.20
C THR A 131 -16.52 7.80 -8.00
N GLN A 132 -17.79 8.12 -7.81
CA GLN A 132 -18.92 7.49 -8.51
C GLN A 132 -19.14 8.01 -9.94
N ASN A 133 -18.77 9.25 -10.20
CA ASN A 133 -18.85 9.84 -11.53
C ASN A 133 -17.48 9.66 -12.20
N ASN A 134 -17.32 8.86 -13.19
CA ASN A 134 -16.11 8.58 -14.00
C ASN A 134 -15.10 9.74 -14.21
N ASP A 135 -15.20 10.78 -13.41
CA ASP A 135 -14.40 11.98 -13.46
C ASP A 135 -13.05 11.78 -12.76
N LYS A 136 -12.07 12.45 -13.30
CA LYS A 136 -10.69 12.46 -12.80
C LYS A 136 -10.66 13.10 -11.40
N ILE A 137 -10.06 12.39 -10.44
CA ILE A 137 -9.96 12.88 -9.07
C ILE A 137 -8.75 13.82 -8.97
N SER A 138 -9.02 15.09 -8.68
CA SER A 138 -7.98 16.11 -8.52
C SER A 138 -7.53 16.19 -7.05
N TYR A 139 -6.25 15.92 -6.79
CA TYR A 139 -5.67 16.05 -5.45
C TYR A 139 -4.69 17.21 -5.34
N ASN A 140 -4.62 17.78 -4.14
CA ASN A 140 -3.64 18.81 -3.84
C ASN A 140 -2.23 18.19 -3.83
N LYS A 141 -1.39 18.56 -4.80
CA LYS A 141 -0.05 18.02 -5.06
C LYS A 141 1.00 18.31 -3.97
N LYS A 142 0.58 18.59 -2.73
CA LYS A 142 1.49 18.92 -1.62
C LYS A 142 1.96 17.73 -0.79
N SER A 143 1.50 16.51 -1.07
CA SER A 143 1.94 15.28 -0.42
C SER A 143 3.03 14.57 -1.23
N PHE A 144 3.76 13.66 -0.58
CA PHE A 144 4.72 12.79 -1.24
C PHE A 144 4.03 11.80 -2.18
N ALA A 145 2.98 11.12 -1.68
CA ALA A 145 2.26 10.09 -2.41
C ALA A 145 0.78 10.03 -2.02
N ILE A 146 0.01 9.29 -2.80
CA ILE A 146 -1.37 8.89 -2.50
C ILE A 146 -1.46 7.38 -2.63
N CYS A 147 -2.04 6.71 -1.63
CA CYS A 147 -2.42 5.31 -1.65
C CYS A 147 -3.95 5.20 -1.78
N SER A 148 -4.44 4.53 -2.81
CA SER A 148 -5.87 4.50 -3.13
C SER A 148 -6.25 3.26 -3.92
N ASP A 149 -7.53 2.87 -3.84
CA ASP A 149 -8.12 1.85 -4.71
C ASP A 149 -8.40 2.36 -6.14
N TYR A 150 -8.27 3.67 -6.37
CA TYR A 150 -8.64 4.33 -7.63
C TYR A 150 -7.48 5.10 -8.26
N VAL A 151 -6.25 4.64 -8.08
CA VAL A 151 -5.05 5.34 -8.60
C VAL A 151 -5.10 5.60 -10.10
N GLY A 152 -5.80 4.77 -10.87
CA GLY A 152 -5.99 4.95 -12.30
C GLY A 152 -6.89 6.14 -12.68
N LYS A 153 -7.62 6.71 -11.73
CA LYS A 153 -8.46 7.92 -11.92
C LYS A 153 -7.78 9.20 -11.42
N MET A 154 -6.61 9.07 -10.80
CA MET A 154 -5.87 10.21 -10.22
C MET A 154 -4.96 10.87 -11.26
N ILE A 155 -4.98 12.22 -11.27
CA ILE A 155 -4.19 13.03 -12.23
C ILE A 155 -3.33 14.04 -11.49
#